data_856dd8a5a300fe222a36ba79ad622d8c
#
_entry.id   856dd8a5a300fe222a36ba79ad622d8c
#
_cell.length_a   1.000
_cell.length_b   1.000
_cell.length_c   1.000
_cell.angle_alpha   90.00
_cell.angle_beta   90.00
_cell.angle_gamma   90.00
#
_symmetry.space_group_name_H-M   'P 1'
#
loop_
_entity.id
_entity.type
_entity.pdbx_description
1 polymer ?
#
loop_
_entity_poly.entity_id
_entity_poly.type
_entity_poly.pdbx_seq_one_letter_code
_entity_poly.pdbx_strand_id
1 'polypeptide(L)'
;DEAILTLDIRTDYKNPGYRTQCAQTLAQAGQQSYEQLKKAHMDDYTALFNRVEIDLGNSEADNLPTDIRWSRIKSGAKDPGLDALFFQYGRYLLISSSRENSPLPANLQGVWNDNLACNMSWSCDYHLDINTEQNYWASNVTNLHECNQPFFNYIESLSEDGEKTARRVYGSPGWVAHTVTNVWGNTAPGGGVNWGLFPVASCWVASHLWSHYCYTQDQEFLKNQAYPILKKNAIFFLDYMTTDPNTGYLVTGPTNSAENSFKFNGWELALSMMPTCDRVLVHELYTSCIEASKILNTDTGFRDSLQQALAKFPPLKIGKNGEVQEWMEDFEQAHPNHRHASHLLALYPFAQISVAHTPELAQAAKKAIDNKLAAPDWEDVEFSRANMINFYARLKEPEEAYNSVCYLLQKLTRENLLTVSPKGIAGAPWDIFIFDGNQAGISGIAEMLVQNHEGYIEFLPALPQAWPTGSYKGLCVKGGAETDLKWQNGKVTAATVKATTANTFRLKLPAGTSNPKSTLNGKTYTLSPDNEGIITLELSQGDCFELKY
;
A
#
# COMPACT_ATOMS: atom_id res chain seq x y z
N ASP A 1 18.30 -40.28 17.98
CA ASP A 1 18.87 -39.18 18.77
C ASP A 1 18.36 -37.86 18.21
N GLU A 2 17.94 -36.96 19.06
CA GLU A 2 17.47 -35.61 18.67
C GLU A 2 18.53 -34.60 19.07
N ALA A 3 18.69 -33.53 18.26
CA ALA A 3 19.55 -32.39 18.54
C ALA A 3 18.77 -31.10 18.31
N ILE A 4 18.91 -30.15 19.23
CA ILE A 4 18.35 -28.80 19.10
C ILE A 4 19.51 -27.84 18.87
N LEU A 5 19.46 -27.10 17.76
CA LEU A 5 20.39 -26.03 17.46
C LEU A 5 19.70 -24.69 17.66
N THR A 6 20.30 -23.83 18.48
CA THR A 6 19.85 -22.45 18.69
C THR A 6 20.82 -21.50 18.02
N LEU A 7 20.31 -20.59 17.20
CA LEU A 7 21.07 -19.60 16.45
C LEU A 7 20.55 -18.21 16.73
N ASP A 8 21.44 -17.25 17.02
CA ASP A 8 21.16 -15.81 17.01
C ASP A 8 22.19 -15.11 16.13
N ILE A 9 21.75 -14.21 15.26
CA ILE A 9 22.58 -13.45 14.33
C ILE A 9 22.34 -11.97 14.56
N ARG A 10 23.38 -11.21 14.87
CA ARG A 10 23.31 -9.77 15.10
C ARG A 10 24.47 -9.07 14.42
N THR A 11 24.25 -7.79 14.09
CA THR A 11 25.30 -6.90 13.56
C THR A 11 25.54 -5.76 14.55
N ASP A 12 26.59 -4.99 14.32
CA ASP A 12 26.88 -3.76 15.04
C ASP A 12 26.07 -2.55 14.55
N TYR A 13 25.22 -2.73 13.54
CA TYR A 13 24.38 -1.67 12.99
C TYR A 13 23.48 -1.07 14.08
N LYS A 14 23.73 0.20 14.44
CA LYS A 14 23.08 0.92 15.56
C LYS A 14 23.05 0.14 16.89
N ASN A 15 23.92 -0.86 17.04
CA ASN A 15 23.92 -1.79 18.17
C ASN A 15 25.36 -2.16 18.62
N PRO A 16 26.05 -1.28 19.37
CA PRO A 16 27.41 -1.57 19.83
C PRO A 16 27.51 -2.76 20.81
N GLY A 17 26.39 -3.15 21.42
CA GLY A 17 26.30 -4.27 22.35
C GLY A 17 25.97 -5.63 21.73
N TYR A 18 25.98 -5.76 20.41
CA TYR A 18 25.48 -6.92 19.68
C TYR A 18 26.05 -8.28 20.14
N ARG A 19 27.35 -8.34 20.47
CA ARG A 19 28.00 -9.60 20.93
C ARG A 19 27.48 -10.05 22.29
N THR A 20 27.36 -9.11 23.23
CA THR A 20 26.82 -9.40 24.56
C THR A 20 25.37 -9.81 24.49
N GLN A 21 24.56 -9.13 23.68
CA GLN A 21 23.15 -9.46 23.49
C GLN A 21 22.99 -10.84 22.83
N CYS A 22 23.80 -11.16 21.81
CA CYS A 22 23.79 -12.48 21.17
C CYS A 22 24.07 -13.59 22.21
N ALA A 23 25.12 -13.43 23.01
CA ALA A 23 25.45 -14.40 24.07
C ALA A 23 24.34 -14.54 25.13
N GLN A 24 23.71 -13.43 25.53
CA GLN A 24 22.60 -13.43 26.48
C GLN A 24 21.37 -14.14 25.93
N THR A 25 20.98 -13.86 24.68
CA THR A 25 19.85 -14.50 24.00
C THR A 25 20.04 -16.02 23.91
N LEU A 26 21.24 -16.45 23.49
CA LEU A 26 21.56 -17.89 23.42
C LEU A 26 21.55 -18.54 24.79
N ALA A 27 22.08 -17.88 25.82
CA ALA A 27 22.07 -18.40 27.19
C ALA A 27 20.63 -18.53 27.74
N GLN A 28 19.75 -17.55 27.48
CA GLN A 28 18.34 -17.59 27.87
C GLN A 28 17.58 -18.69 27.13
N ALA A 29 17.78 -18.82 25.82
CA ALA A 29 17.16 -19.89 25.03
C ALA A 29 17.61 -21.28 25.47
N GLY A 30 18.89 -21.45 25.82
CA GLY A 30 19.42 -22.71 26.32
C GLY A 30 18.89 -23.16 27.69
N GLN A 31 18.20 -22.27 28.44
CA GLN A 31 17.51 -22.60 29.68
C GLN A 31 16.08 -23.11 29.48
N GLN A 32 15.57 -23.07 28.23
CA GLN A 32 14.20 -23.44 27.90
C GLN A 32 14.18 -24.76 27.09
N SER A 33 13.15 -25.56 27.30
CA SER A 33 12.91 -26.70 26.43
C SER A 33 12.40 -26.27 25.05
N TYR A 34 12.56 -27.14 24.05
CA TYR A 34 12.01 -26.91 22.71
C TYR A 34 10.51 -26.57 22.75
N GLU A 35 9.72 -27.28 23.55
CA GLU A 35 8.28 -27.05 23.67
C GLU A 35 7.95 -25.70 24.29
N GLN A 36 8.78 -25.20 25.23
CA GLN A 36 8.62 -23.85 25.78
C GLN A 36 8.92 -22.77 24.72
N LEU A 37 10.02 -22.92 23.98
CA LEU A 37 10.37 -22.01 22.87
C LEU A 37 9.32 -22.02 21.77
N LYS A 38 8.86 -23.22 21.37
CA LYS A 38 7.80 -23.38 20.38
C LYS A 38 6.50 -22.73 20.83
N LYS A 39 6.10 -22.96 22.08
CA LYS A 39 4.89 -22.34 22.63
C LYS A 39 4.98 -20.82 22.65
N ALA A 40 6.10 -20.26 23.09
CA ALA A 40 6.31 -18.80 23.11
C ALA A 40 6.23 -18.21 21.69
N HIS A 41 6.86 -18.88 20.70
CA HIS A 41 6.75 -18.49 19.30
C HIS A 41 5.31 -18.53 18.79
N MET A 42 4.60 -19.62 19.07
CA MET A 42 3.20 -19.79 18.65
C MET A 42 2.30 -18.72 19.27
N ASP A 43 2.44 -18.46 20.57
CA ASP A 43 1.63 -17.47 21.27
C ASP A 43 1.87 -16.07 20.70
N ASP A 44 3.13 -15.69 20.46
CA ASP A 44 3.48 -14.40 19.85
C ASP A 44 2.95 -14.27 18.41
N TYR A 45 3.22 -15.25 17.57
CA TYR A 45 2.83 -15.22 16.16
C TYR A 45 1.31 -15.22 15.98
N THR A 46 0.60 -16.14 16.67
CA THR A 46 -0.85 -16.28 16.52
C THR A 46 -1.63 -15.08 17.07
N ALA A 47 -1.07 -14.32 18.01
CA ALA A 47 -1.67 -13.07 18.49
C ALA A 47 -1.89 -12.04 17.36
N LEU A 48 -1.05 -12.07 16.34
CA LEU A 48 -1.19 -11.23 15.14
C LEU A 48 -1.92 -11.98 14.01
N PHE A 49 -1.51 -13.21 13.74
CA PHE A 49 -2.00 -13.96 12.59
C PHE A 49 -3.51 -14.24 12.67
N ASN A 50 -4.02 -14.62 13.84
CA ASN A 50 -5.42 -14.99 14.05
C ASN A 50 -6.39 -13.81 14.08
N ARG A 51 -5.92 -12.56 13.95
CA ARG A 51 -6.80 -11.39 13.86
C ARG A 51 -7.63 -11.37 12.58
N VAL A 52 -7.12 -12.00 11.50
CA VAL A 52 -7.83 -12.05 10.23
C VAL A 52 -7.96 -13.49 9.75
N GLU A 53 -9.19 -13.85 9.42
CA GLU A 53 -9.54 -15.09 8.74
C GLU A 53 -10.14 -14.75 7.37
N ILE A 54 -9.85 -15.57 6.35
CA ILE A 54 -10.43 -15.40 5.02
C ILE A 54 -10.75 -16.78 4.42
N ASP A 55 -11.94 -16.88 3.82
CA ASP A 55 -12.42 -18.04 3.06
C ASP A 55 -13.05 -17.49 1.78
N LEU A 56 -12.50 -17.84 0.64
CA LEU A 56 -12.96 -17.40 -0.69
C LEU A 56 -13.70 -18.53 -1.44
N GLY A 57 -13.94 -19.64 -0.77
CA GLY A 57 -14.53 -20.86 -1.29
C GLY A 57 -13.55 -22.02 -1.33
N ASN A 58 -14.08 -23.19 -1.62
CA ASN A 58 -13.32 -24.44 -1.63
C ASN A 58 -13.13 -24.96 -3.05
N SER A 59 -12.07 -25.73 -3.26
CA SER A 59 -11.80 -26.45 -4.50
C SER A 59 -11.47 -27.92 -4.24
N GLU A 60 -11.51 -28.75 -5.27
CA GLU A 60 -11.05 -30.14 -5.19
C GLU A 60 -9.56 -30.25 -4.84
N ALA A 61 -8.82 -29.15 -4.95
CA ALA A 61 -7.38 -29.09 -4.69
C ALA A 61 -7.03 -28.77 -3.23
N ASP A 62 -7.98 -28.49 -2.35
CA ASP A 62 -7.71 -27.98 -0.99
C ASP A 62 -6.83 -28.92 -0.14
N ASN A 63 -6.87 -30.21 -0.41
CA ASN A 63 -6.05 -31.22 0.28
C ASN A 63 -4.73 -31.56 -0.46
N LEU A 64 -4.42 -30.86 -1.56
CA LEU A 64 -3.18 -31.08 -2.31
C LEU A 64 -2.04 -30.21 -1.75
N PRO A 65 -0.78 -30.66 -1.87
CA PRO A 65 0.38 -29.82 -1.58
C PRO A 65 0.40 -28.53 -2.41
N THR A 66 0.95 -27.46 -1.85
CA THR A 66 0.94 -26.12 -2.47
C THR A 66 1.61 -26.09 -3.84
N ASP A 67 2.72 -26.78 -4.04
CA ASP A 67 3.43 -26.90 -5.32
C ASP A 67 2.56 -27.59 -6.40
N ILE A 68 1.78 -28.58 -6.02
CA ILE A 68 0.81 -29.24 -6.91
C ILE A 68 -0.33 -28.29 -7.25
N ARG A 69 -0.89 -27.57 -6.28
CA ARG A 69 -1.93 -26.55 -6.50
C ARG A 69 -1.40 -25.46 -7.46
N TRP A 70 -0.21 -24.97 -7.21
CA TRP A 70 0.45 -23.98 -8.07
C TRP A 70 0.63 -24.50 -9.52
N SER A 71 1.06 -25.75 -9.70
CA SER A 71 1.16 -26.36 -11.03
C SER A 71 -0.19 -26.45 -11.74
N ARG A 72 -1.27 -26.70 -11.01
CA ARG A 72 -2.65 -26.74 -11.55
C ARG A 72 -3.11 -25.37 -12.01
N ILE A 73 -2.91 -24.31 -11.22
CA ILE A 73 -3.29 -22.95 -11.63
C ILE A 73 -2.49 -22.47 -12.84
N LYS A 74 -1.22 -22.85 -12.97
CA LYS A 74 -0.42 -22.57 -14.18
C LYS A 74 -1.02 -23.20 -15.46
N SER A 75 -1.79 -24.27 -15.32
CA SER A 75 -2.53 -24.90 -16.39
C SER A 75 -3.93 -24.31 -16.59
N GLY A 76 -4.27 -23.22 -15.89
CA GLY A 76 -5.54 -22.50 -16.02
C GLY A 76 -6.64 -22.95 -15.05
N ALA A 77 -6.36 -23.83 -14.08
CA ALA A 77 -7.33 -24.15 -13.02
C ALA A 77 -7.57 -22.91 -12.12
N LYS A 78 -8.81 -22.78 -11.64
CA LYS A 78 -9.16 -21.83 -10.59
C LYS A 78 -9.08 -22.52 -9.24
N ASP A 79 -8.54 -21.83 -8.23
CA ASP A 79 -8.35 -22.38 -6.89
C ASP A 79 -8.57 -21.28 -5.83
N PRO A 80 -9.83 -20.99 -5.44
CA PRO A 80 -10.15 -19.98 -4.43
C PRO A 80 -9.47 -20.22 -3.08
N GLY A 81 -9.27 -21.49 -2.69
CA GLY A 81 -8.52 -21.82 -1.48
C GLY A 81 -7.04 -21.46 -1.58
N LEU A 82 -6.44 -21.49 -2.77
CA LEU A 82 -5.07 -21.01 -2.99
C LEU A 82 -5.00 -19.48 -2.98
N ASP A 83 -6.03 -18.79 -3.51
CA ASP A 83 -6.14 -17.32 -3.42
C ASP A 83 -6.18 -16.89 -1.94
N ALA A 84 -6.98 -17.58 -1.11
CA ALA A 84 -7.05 -17.34 0.34
C ALA A 84 -5.71 -17.68 1.04
N LEU A 85 -5.03 -18.76 0.64
CA LEU A 85 -3.71 -19.12 1.17
C LEU A 85 -2.68 -18.04 0.81
N PHE A 86 -2.67 -17.53 -0.43
CA PHE A 86 -1.78 -16.44 -0.85
C PHE A 86 -2.02 -15.19 -0.01
N PHE A 87 -3.28 -14.84 0.26
CA PHE A 87 -3.62 -13.73 1.14
C PHE A 87 -3.02 -13.90 2.55
N GLN A 88 -3.22 -15.05 3.18
CA GLN A 88 -2.67 -15.32 4.50
C GLN A 88 -1.15 -15.46 4.49
N TYR A 89 -0.57 -15.93 3.38
CA TYR A 89 0.88 -16.02 3.22
C TYR A 89 1.53 -14.63 3.17
N GLY A 90 0.94 -13.66 2.47
CA GLY A 90 1.42 -12.28 2.50
C GLY A 90 1.40 -11.70 3.92
N ARG A 91 0.36 -11.98 4.71
CA ARG A 91 0.33 -11.60 6.14
C ARG A 91 1.44 -12.29 6.95
N TYR A 92 1.66 -13.58 6.72
CA TYR A 92 2.78 -14.30 7.34
C TYR A 92 4.13 -13.65 7.00
N LEU A 93 4.35 -13.30 5.75
CA LEU A 93 5.58 -12.66 5.30
C LEU A 93 5.80 -11.31 5.99
N LEU A 94 4.76 -10.48 6.14
CA LEU A 94 4.87 -9.20 6.84
C LEU A 94 5.15 -9.37 8.34
N ILE A 95 4.43 -10.26 9.02
CA ILE A 95 4.66 -10.58 10.44
C ILE A 95 6.10 -11.07 10.66
N SER A 96 6.64 -11.85 9.72
CA SER A 96 7.97 -12.44 9.84
C SER A 96 9.11 -11.50 9.49
N SER A 97 8.85 -10.41 8.76
CA SER A 97 9.86 -9.46 8.29
C SER A 97 9.85 -8.10 8.97
N SER A 98 8.76 -7.72 9.61
CA SER A 98 8.58 -6.37 10.14
C SER A 98 7.81 -6.41 11.46
N ARG A 99 8.54 -6.45 12.56
CA ARG A 99 8.00 -6.43 13.93
C ARG A 99 8.37 -5.12 14.59
N GLU A 100 7.58 -4.70 15.58
CA GLU A 100 7.78 -3.45 16.32
C GLU A 100 9.22 -3.22 16.77
N ASN A 101 9.94 -4.29 17.13
CA ASN A 101 11.32 -4.25 17.57
C ASN A 101 12.35 -4.54 16.47
N SER A 102 11.94 -4.66 15.20
CA SER A 102 12.87 -4.80 14.08
C SER A 102 13.71 -3.53 13.91
N PRO A 103 15.03 -3.64 13.70
CA PRO A 103 15.89 -2.46 13.57
C PRO A 103 15.70 -1.71 12.26
N LEU A 104 15.13 -2.36 11.25
CA LEU A 104 14.90 -1.86 9.90
C LEU A 104 13.55 -2.38 9.37
N PRO A 105 12.94 -1.67 8.42
CA PRO A 105 11.78 -2.18 7.70
C PRO A 105 12.15 -3.31 6.73
N ALA A 106 11.15 -4.00 6.19
CA ALA A 106 11.32 -4.93 5.10
C ALA A 106 11.89 -4.21 3.86
N ASN A 107 13.01 -4.70 3.32
CA ASN A 107 13.59 -4.22 2.07
C ASN A 107 12.87 -4.82 0.85
N LEU A 108 13.41 -4.65 -0.38
CA LEU A 108 12.81 -5.23 -1.59
C LEU A 108 12.57 -6.74 -1.49
N GLN A 109 13.32 -7.45 -0.65
CA GLN A 109 13.21 -8.89 -0.43
C GLN A 109 12.70 -9.24 0.98
N GLY A 110 12.06 -8.31 1.67
CA GLY A 110 11.66 -8.50 3.05
C GLY A 110 12.88 -8.67 3.94
N VAL A 111 13.15 -9.90 4.39
CA VAL A 111 14.34 -10.31 5.14
C VAL A 111 14.97 -11.58 4.56
N TRP A 112 14.53 -12.01 3.38
CA TRP A 112 14.96 -13.25 2.74
C TRP A 112 15.79 -12.98 1.49
N ASN A 113 16.75 -13.87 1.22
CA ASN A 113 17.45 -13.95 -0.05
C ASN A 113 17.96 -15.39 -0.26
N ASP A 114 18.32 -15.70 -1.49
CA ASP A 114 18.90 -16.98 -1.90
C ASP A 114 20.39 -16.84 -2.31
N ASN A 115 21.09 -15.84 -1.81
CA ASN A 115 22.44 -15.38 -2.21
C ASN A 115 22.53 -14.74 -3.60
N LEU A 116 21.48 -14.73 -4.40
CA LEU A 116 21.47 -14.12 -5.71
C LEU A 116 21.14 -12.62 -5.65
N ALA A 117 20.42 -12.20 -4.64
CA ALA A 117 20.01 -10.81 -4.40
C ALA A 117 21.19 -9.84 -4.45
N CYS A 118 22.27 -10.14 -3.73
CA CYS A 118 23.45 -9.29 -3.66
C CYS A 118 24.22 -9.15 -4.99
N ASN A 119 23.84 -9.90 -6.03
CA ASN A 119 24.41 -9.80 -7.36
C ASN A 119 23.71 -8.75 -8.24
N MET A 120 22.58 -8.19 -7.77
CA MET A 120 21.87 -7.09 -8.41
C MET A 120 22.00 -5.83 -7.57
N SER A 121 22.35 -4.72 -8.21
CA SER A 121 22.54 -3.44 -7.52
C SER A 121 21.26 -2.86 -6.90
N TRP A 122 20.10 -3.34 -7.33
CA TRP A 122 18.79 -2.85 -6.89
C TRP A 122 17.96 -3.85 -6.07
N SER A 123 18.48 -5.04 -5.76
CA SER A 123 17.62 -6.14 -5.24
C SER A 123 17.44 -6.16 -3.73
N CYS A 124 18.18 -5.41 -2.93
CA CYS A 124 18.06 -5.43 -1.47
C CYS A 124 18.21 -4.05 -0.78
N ASP A 125 18.00 -2.99 -1.50
CA ASP A 125 17.91 -1.63 -0.98
C ASP A 125 16.43 -1.21 -0.74
N TYR A 126 16.15 0.08 -0.62
CA TYR A 126 14.81 0.64 -0.47
C TYR A 126 14.52 1.56 -1.65
N HIS A 127 13.63 1.12 -2.54
CA HIS A 127 13.11 1.94 -3.63
C HIS A 127 11.86 2.67 -3.19
N LEU A 128 11.92 4.02 -3.23
CA LEU A 128 10.85 4.93 -2.80
C LEU A 128 10.07 5.48 -3.99
N ASP A 129 9.87 4.65 -4.99
CA ASP A 129 9.09 5.00 -6.19
C ASP A 129 8.07 3.93 -6.56
N ILE A 130 7.90 3.00 -5.60
CA ILE A 130 6.75 2.18 -5.32
C ILE A 130 7.04 0.98 -4.39
N ASN A 131 8.18 0.28 -4.52
CA ASN A 131 8.37 -1.03 -3.90
C ASN A 131 8.31 -0.98 -2.36
N THR A 132 9.00 -0.02 -1.74
CA THR A 132 8.99 0.13 -0.28
C THR A 132 7.59 0.47 0.24
N GLU A 133 6.87 1.32 -0.47
CA GLU A 133 5.48 1.68 -0.15
C GLU A 133 4.55 0.46 -0.26
N GLN A 134 4.68 -0.30 -1.34
CA GLN A 134 3.90 -1.52 -1.55
C GLN A 134 4.15 -2.59 -0.50
N ASN A 135 5.35 -2.69 0.05
CA ASN A 135 5.66 -3.61 1.15
C ASN A 135 4.74 -3.41 2.36
N TYR A 136 4.12 -2.23 2.51
CA TYR A 136 3.29 -1.88 3.66
C TYR A 136 1.83 -1.57 3.32
N TRP A 137 1.41 -1.64 2.04
CA TRP A 137 0.01 -1.32 1.67
C TRP A 137 -1.02 -2.22 2.37
N ALA A 138 -0.69 -3.49 2.58
CA ALA A 138 -1.59 -4.43 3.23
C ALA A 138 -1.66 -4.28 4.76
N SER A 139 -0.66 -3.67 5.40
CA SER A 139 -0.47 -3.71 6.85
C SER A 139 -1.70 -3.25 7.64
N ASN A 140 -2.26 -2.10 7.29
CA ASN A 140 -3.37 -1.53 8.03
C ASN A 140 -4.68 -2.29 7.76
N VAL A 141 -5.02 -2.55 6.50
CA VAL A 141 -6.29 -3.23 6.15
C VAL A 141 -6.32 -4.68 6.65
N THR A 142 -5.17 -5.33 6.77
CA THR A 142 -5.07 -6.72 7.25
C THR A 142 -4.80 -6.85 8.76
N ASN A 143 -5.05 -5.78 9.54
CA ASN A 143 -4.95 -5.76 11.00
C ASN A 143 -3.55 -6.09 11.55
N LEU A 144 -2.53 -5.51 10.91
CA LEU A 144 -1.12 -5.65 11.26
C LEU A 144 -0.46 -4.27 11.48
N HIS A 145 -1.16 -3.39 12.19
CA HIS A 145 -0.75 -2.00 12.41
C HIS A 145 0.66 -1.88 13.02
N GLU A 146 1.00 -2.76 13.95
CA GLU A 146 2.28 -2.76 14.66
C GLU A 146 3.47 -3.08 13.73
N CYS A 147 3.20 -3.80 12.64
CA CYS A 147 4.21 -4.12 11.64
C CYS A 147 4.72 -2.89 10.87
N ASN A 148 4.02 -1.76 10.97
CA ASN A 148 4.48 -0.50 10.39
C ASN A 148 5.58 0.19 11.20
N GLN A 149 5.74 -0.11 12.49
CA GLN A 149 6.63 0.67 13.37
C GLN A 149 8.08 0.74 12.89
N PRO A 150 8.71 -0.34 12.39
CA PRO A 150 10.07 -0.26 11.83
C PRO A 150 10.16 0.69 10.63
N PHE A 151 9.12 0.73 9.80
CA PHE A 151 9.05 1.64 8.66
C PHE A 151 8.91 3.10 9.12
N PHE A 152 8.09 3.37 10.11
CA PHE A 152 7.94 4.73 10.67
C PHE A 152 9.23 5.24 11.33
N ASN A 153 9.91 4.39 12.08
CA ASN A 153 11.23 4.71 12.66
C ASN A 153 12.27 5.00 11.57
N TYR A 154 12.19 4.27 10.46
CA TYR A 154 13.06 4.49 9.31
C TYR A 154 12.74 5.81 8.60
N ILE A 155 11.46 6.14 8.37
CA ILE A 155 11.02 7.42 7.79
C ILE A 155 11.47 8.60 8.69
N GLU A 156 11.38 8.46 9.99
CA GLU A 156 11.86 9.47 10.94
C GLU A 156 13.37 9.70 10.78
N SER A 157 14.17 8.63 10.72
CA SER A 157 15.62 8.69 10.45
C SER A 157 15.92 9.30 9.08
N LEU A 158 15.16 8.92 8.03
CA LEU A 158 15.27 9.53 6.70
C LEU A 158 14.96 11.03 6.74
N SER A 159 13.99 11.46 7.53
CA SER A 159 13.64 12.88 7.65
C SER A 159 14.80 13.71 8.20
N GLU A 160 15.57 13.17 9.15
CA GLU A 160 16.76 13.83 9.71
C GLU A 160 17.89 13.98 8.69
N ASP A 161 18.17 12.92 7.91
CA ASP A 161 19.18 12.97 6.85
C ASP A 161 18.68 13.79 5.64
N GLY A 162 17.39 13.73 5.37
CA GLY A 162 16.70 14.50 4.34
C GLY A 162 16.73 16.01 4.55
N GLU A 163 16.82 16.51 5.80
CA GLU A 163 17.06 17.94 6.08
C GLU A 163 18.42 18.40 5.54
N LYS A 164 19.45 17.54 5.58
CA LYS A 164 20.76 17.85 5.02
C LYS A 164 20.69 17.91 3.49
N THR A 165 19.94 17.00 2.88
CA THR A 165 19.73 16.97 1.42
C THR A 165 18.92 18.19 0.97
N ALA A 166 17.82 18.52 1.63
CA ALA A 166 17.02 19.70 1.33
C ALA A 166 17.89 20.97 1.33
N ARG A 167 18.69 21.16 2.37
CA ARG A 167 19.56 22.33 2.51
C ARG A 167 20.70 22.37 1.49
N ARG A 168 21.38 21.23 1.25
CA ARG A 168 22.62 21.19 0.44
C ARG A 168 22.34 21.14 -1.05
N VAL A 169 21.29 20.43 -1.46
CA VAL A 169 20.95 20.24 -2.88
C VAL A 169 20.00 21.34 -3.37
N TYR A 170 19.03 21.73 -2.54
CA TYR A 170 17.95 22.65 -2.94
C TYR A 170 18.05 24.02 -2.29
N GLY A 171 18.83 24.19 -1.22
CA GLY A 171 18.86 25.42 -0.43
C GLY A 171 17.61 25.65 0.40
N SER A 172 16.73 24.65 0.50
CA SER A 172 15.39 24.73 1.11
C SER A 172 15.37 24.23 2.54
N PRO A 173 14.47 24.72 3.40
CA PRO A 173 14.18 24.13 4.70
C PRO A 173 13.38 22.82 4.57
N GLY A 174 13.12 22.16 5.69
CA GLY A 174 12.37 20.90 5.72
C GLY A 174 13.21 19.71 5.30
N TRP A 175 12.60 18.64 4.77
CA TRP A 175 13.33 17.43 4.36
C TRP A 175 12.81 16.87 3.04
N VAL A 176 13.70 16.16 2.35
CA VAL A 176 13.43 15.50 1.06
C VAL A 176 14.23 14.20 0.96
N ALA A 177 13.67 13.20 0.28
CA ALA A 177 14.34 11.98 -0.12
C ALA A 177 14.01 11.67 -1.57
N HIS A 178 14.84 10.85 -2.21
CA HIS A 178 14.71 10.47 -3.62
C HIS A 178 14.56 8.96 -3.77
N THR A 179 14.41 8.49 -4.99
CA THR A 179 14.05 7.14 -5.40
C THR A 179 14.75 6.02 -4.63
N VAL A 180 16.07 6.09 -4.47
CA VAL A 180 16.85 5.01 -3.86
C VAL A 180 17.47 5.46 -2.55
N THR A 181 17.19 4.70 -1.51
CA THR A 181 17.83 4.85 -0.20
C THR A 181 18.38 3.50 0.27
N ASN A 182 19.01 3.48 1.42
CA ASN A 182 19.65 2.30 1.98
C ASN A 182 19.62 2.35 3.52
N VAL A 183 20.17 1.33 4.16
CA VAL A 183 20.21 1.23 5.63
C VAL A 183 20.92 2.40 6.32
N TRP A 184 21.74 3.18 5.58
CA TRP A 184 22.48 4.32 6.08
C TRP A 184 21.74 5.65 5.90
N GLY A 185 20.51 5.63 5.34
CA GLY A 185 19.67 6.81 5.20
C GLY A 185 20.11 7.75 4.07
N ASN A 186 20.58 7.22 2.93
CA ASN A 186 20.87 8.07 1.77
C ASN A 186 19.58 8.70 1.25
N THR A 187 19.53 10.03 1.16
CA THR A 187 18.36 10.79 0.70
C THR A 187 18.65 11.65 -0.53
N ALA A 188 19.91 11.74 -0.96
CA ALA A 188 20.30 12.54 -2.13
C ALA A 188 19.81 11.91 -3.43
N PRO A 189 19.61 12.71 -4.52
CA PRO A 189 19.43 12.15 -5.85
C PRO A 189 20.57 11.20 -6.21
N GLY A 190 20.24 10.00 -6.69
CA GLY A 190 21.22 8.98 -7.01
C GLY A 190 21.07 8.43 -8.41
N GLY A 191 22.10 7.72 -8.91
CA GLY A 191 22.09 7.07 -10.20
C GLY A 191 21.86 7.99 -11.40
N GLY A 192 21.05 7.53 -12.36
CA GLY A 192 20.66 8.34 -13.52
C GLY A 192 19.60 9.38 -13.17
N VAL A 193 19.65 10.56 -13.77
CA VAL A 193 18.65 11.64 -13.56
C VAL A 193 17.26 11.19 -13.94
N ASN A 194 17.15 10.29 -14.93
CA ASN A 194 15.90 9.81 -15.50
C ASN A 194 15.00 9.09 -14.49
N TRP A 195 15.59 8.51 -13.45
CA TRP A 195 14.86 7.77 -12.41
C TRP A 195 15.26 8.20 -10.99
N GLY A 196 16.45 8.79 -10.82
CA GLY A 196 16.97 9.13 -9.49
C GLY A 196 16.58 10.53 -8.99
N LEU A 197 16.10 11.44 -9.84
CA LEU A 197 15.63 12.78 -9.44
C LEU A 197 14.12 12.77 -9.21
N PHE A 198 13.69 12.31 -8.04
CA PHE A 198 12.29 12.13 -7.67
C PHE A 198 12.03 12.64 -6.25
N PRO A 199 11.97 13.98 -6.04
CA PRO A 199 11.86 14.56 -4.69
C PRO A 199 10.57 14.17 -3.96
N VAL A 200 9.50 13.86 -4.67
CA VAL A 200 8.22 13.47 -4.09
C VAL A 200 8.20 12.06 -3.50
N ALA A 201 9.28 11.28 -3.63
CA ALA A 201 9.47 10.05 -2.88
C ALA A 201 9.28 10.27 -1.37
N SER A 202 9.76 11.41 -0.84
CA SER A 202 9.55 11.79 0.56
C SER A 202 8.08 11.99 0.92
N CYS A 203 7.25 12.50 0.00
CA CYS A 203 5.81 12.62 0.21
C CYS A 203 5.15 11.24 0.27
N TRP A 204 5.59 10.34 -0.61
CA TRP A 204 4.99 9.01 -0.73
C TRP A 204 5.22 8.18 0.52
N VAL A 205 6.46 8.04 0.97
CA VAL A 205 6.74 7.32 2.22
C VAL A 205 6.08 7.98 3.42
N ALA A 206 6.07 9.32 3.50
CA ALA A 206 5.41 10.02 4.59
C ALA A 206 3.88 9.83 4.61
N SER A 207 3.24 9.55 3.47
CA SER A 207 1.81 9.28 3.39
C SER A 207 1.37 8.05 4.21
N HIS A 208 2.28 7.10 4.44
CA HIS A 208 2.02 5.92 5.28
C HIS A 208 1.76 6.29 6.74
N LEU A 209 2.40 7.34 7.26
CA LEU A 209 2.14 7.86 8.60
C LEU A 209 0.70 8.36 8.73
N TRP A 210 0.23 9.12 7.74
CA TRP A 210 -1.15 9.60 7.71
C TRP A 210 -2.15 8.44 7.53
N SER A 211 -1.85 7.51 6.61
CA SER A 211 -2.68 6.33 6.40
C SER A 211 -2.83 5.52 7.68
N HIS A 212 -1.76 5.28 8.43
CA HIS A 212 -1.81 4.57 9.70
C HIS A 212 -2.71 5.29 10.72
N TYR A 213 -2.58 6.62 10.85
CA TYR A 213 -3.48 7.39 11.69
C TYR A 213 -4.95 7.22 11.26
N CYS A 214 -5.21 7.25 9.96
CA CYS A 214 -6.58 7.08 9.45
C CYS A 214 -7.22 5.75 9.88
N TYR A 215 -6.44 4.67 9.98
CA TYR A 215 -6.94 3.36 10.43
C TYR A 215 -7.00 3.24 11.96
N THR A 216 -6.02 3.77 12.68
CA THR A 216 -5.89 3.56 14.13
C THR A 216 -6.55 4.64 14.97
N GLN A 217 -6.67 5.86 14.44
CA GLN A 217 -7.10 7.06 15.15
C GLN A 217 -6.24 7.40 16.38
N ASP A 218 -4.99 6.93 16.41
CA ASP A 218 -4.04 7.18 17.49
C ASP A 218 -3.54 8.63 17.44
N GLN A 219 -4.08 9.47 18.32
CA GLN A 219 -3.73 10.88 18.40
C GLN A 219 -2.32 11.13 18.97
N GLU A 220 -1.82 10.24 19.82
CA GLU A 220 -0.46 10.37 20.36
C GLU A 220 0.57 10.08 19.25
N PHE A 221 0.35 9.04 18.45
CA PHE A 221 1.15 8.78 17.27
C PHE A 221 1.10 9.96 16.28
N LEU A 222 -0.12 10.46 15.98
CA LEU A 222 -0.28 11.62 15.09
C LEU A 222 0.51 12.82 15.58
N LYS A 223 0.40 13.15 16.86
CA LYS A 223 1.02 14.32 17.47
C LYS A 223 2.54 14.21 17.57
N ASN A 224 3.03 13.05 18.02
CA ASN A 224 4.42 12.89 18.43
C ASN A 224 5.33 12.38 17.30
N GLN A 225 4.82 11.64 16.33
CA GLN A 225 5.62 11.07 15.25
C GLN A 225 5.14 11.53 13.85
N ALA A 226 3.88 11.32 13.49
CA ALA A 226 3.41 11.54 12.13
C ALA A 226 3.43 13.03 11.72
N TYR A 227 2.74 13.88 12.47
CA TYR A 227 2.59 15.29 12.09
C TYR A 227 3.91 16.06 12.01
N PRO A 228 4.88 15.91 12.94
CA PRO A 228 6.17 16.58 12.82
C PRO A 228 6.92 16.24 11.53
N ILE A 229 6.90 14.98 11.10
CA ILE A 229 7.55 14.50 9.87
C ILE A 229 6.83 15.05 8.64
N LEU A 230 5.50 14.92 8.58
CA LEU A 230 4.65 15.45 7.50
C LEU A 230 4.84 16.97 7.35
N LYS A 231 4.78 17.71 8.46
CA LYS A 231 4.95 19.17 8.46
C LYS A 231 6.30 19.60 7.91
N LYS A 232 7.39 18.97 8.33
CA LYS A 232 8.73 19.28 7.80
C LYS A 232 8.83 19.00 6.30
N ASN A 233 8.22 17.91 5.81
CA ASN A 233 8.17 17.60 4.39
C ASN A 233 7.35 18.67 3.62
N ALA A 234 6.19 19.06 4.13
CA ALA A 234 5.37 20.09 3.53
C ALA A 234 6.06 21.48 3.50
N ILE A 235 6.87 21.79 4.52
CA ILE A 235 7.71 23.02 4.53
C ILE A 235 8.71 22.99 3.38
N PHE A 236 9.32 21.84 3.08
CA PHE A 236 10.22 21.72 1.93
C PHE A 236 9.48 22.05 0.63
N PHE A 237 8.33 21.46 0.38
CA PHE A 237 7.60 21.68 -0.87
C PHE A 237 7.02 23.09 -0.98
N LEU A 238 6.64 23.73 0.11
CA LEU A 238 6.23 25.15 0.10
C LEU A 238 7.35 26.09 -0.37
N ASP A 239 8.60 25.78 -0.04
CA ASP A 239 9.77 26.56 -0.43
C ASP A 239 10.30 26.16 -1.81
N TYR A 240 10.28 24.86 -2.15
CA TYR A 240 10.82 24.30 -3.39
C TYR A 240 9.96 24.63 -4.62
N MET A 241 8.64 24.66 -4.46
CA MET A 241 7.73 24.89 -5.59
C MET A 241 7.82 26.32 -6.12
N THR A 242 7.64 26.46 -7.43
CA THR A 242 7.66 27.75 -8.12
C THR A 242 6.39 27.98 -8.94
N THR A 243 6.10 29.22 -9.26
CA THR A 243 4.97 29.55 -10.14
C THR A 243 5.39 29.39 -11.60
N ASP A 244 4.70 28.55 -12.35
CA ASP A 244 4.87 28.45 -13.80
C ASP A 244 4.43 29.78 -14.47
N PRO A 245 5.33 30.44 -15.22
CA PRO A 245 5.03 31.74 -15.81
C PRO A 245 3.96 31.69 -16.90
N ASN A 246 3.71 30.52 -17.51
CA ASN A 246 2.77 30.37 -18.60
C ASN A 246 1.33 30.12 -18.12
N THR A 247 1.19 29.33 -17.04
CA THR A 247 -0.11 28.88 -16.53
C THR A 247 -0.53 29.55 -15.23
N GLY A 248 0.43 30.10 -14.47
CA GLY A 248 0.20 30.64 -13.14
C GLY A 248 0.03 29.56 -12.04
N TYR A 249 0.12 28.29 -12.39
CA TYR A 249 0.07 27.21 -11.41
C TYR A 249 1.34 27.14 -10.56
N LEU A 250 1.19 26.66 -9.33
CA LEU A 250 2.31 26.33 -8.46
C LEU A 250 2.77 24.91 -8.81
N VAL A 251 4.05 24.74 -9.16
CA VAL A 251 4.60 23.50 -9.74
C VAL A 251 5.88 23.07 -9.06
N THR A 252 6.12 21.77 -8.98
CA THR A 252 7.42 21.15 -8.66
C THR A 252 8.30 21.10 -9.91
N GLY A 253 9.58 20.81 -9.73
CA GLY A 253 10.47 20.45 -10.84
C GLY A 253 11.78 21.23 -10.86
N PRO A 254 12.73 20.74 -11.69
CA PRO A 254 12.58 19.53 -12.55
C PRO A 254 12.53 18.23 -11.76
N THR A 255 11.72 17.30 -12.25
CA THR A 255 11.49 15.98 -11.64
C THR A 255 11.09 14.97 -12.73
N ASN A 256 11.13 13.67 -12.43
CA ASN A 256 10.61 12.65 -13.33
C ASN A 256 9.22 12.17 -12.90
N SER A 257 8.46 11.54 -13.81
CA SER A 257 7.37 10.64 -13.47
C SER A 257 7.98 9.24 -13.36
N ALA A 258 8.28 8.81 -12.16
CA ALA A 258 9.08 7.59 -11.94
C ALA A 258 8.45 6.33 -12.55
N GLU A 259 9.12 5.58 -13.42
CA GLU A 259 10.43 5.85 -14.07
C GLU A 259 10.22 6.11 -15.58
N ASN A 260 9.18 6.84 -15.95
CA ASN A 260 8.72 6.98 -17.33
C ASN A 260 9.43 8.13 -18.07
N SER A 261 9.51 8.01 -19.39
CA SER A 261 10.03 9.03 -20.29
C SER A 261 9.02 9.37 -21.39
N PHE A 262 9.20 10.51 -22.01
CA PHE A 262 8.34 11.04 -23.08
C PHE A 262 9.14 11.52 -24.29
N LYS A 263 8.47 11.64 -25.44
CA LYS A 263 9.04 12.16 -26.67
C LYS A 263 8.74 13.66 -26.80
N PHE A 264 9.77 14.45 -27.06
CA PHE A 264 9.63 15.87 -27.33
C PHE A 264 10.67 16.33 -28.36
N ASN A 265 10.21 16.92 -29.46
CA ASN A 265 11.06 17.41 -30.55
C ASN A 265 12.09 16.38 -31.07
N GLY A 266 11.70 15.11 -31.15
CA GLY A 266 12.57 14.02 -31.62
C GLY A 266 13.54 13.46 -30.57
N TRP A 267 13.49 13.97 -29.34
CA TRP A 267 14.29 13.48 -28.22
C TRP A 267 13.43 12.70 -27.23
N GLU A 268 14.05 11.75 -26.57
CA GLU A 268 13.50 11.11 -25.38
C GLU A 268 13.95 11.88 -24.14
N LEU A 269 13.00 12.31 -23.32
CA LEU A 269 13.23 13.10 -22.11
C LEU A 269 12.49 12.45 -20.94
N ALA A 270 13.02 12.60 -19.71
CA ALA A 270 12.41 12.09 -18.49
C ALA A 270 12.01 13.21 -17.52
N LEU A 271 12.68 14.36 -17.57
CA LEU A 271 12.44 15.45 -16.64
C LEU A 271 11.42 16.44 -17.17
N SER A 272 10.46 16.78 -16.32
CA SER A 272 9.43 17.79 -16.60
C SER A 272 9.12 18.59 -15.34
N MET A 273 8.21 19.56 -15.48
CA MET A 273 7.62 20.28 -14.34
C MET A 273 6.31 19.59 -13.97
N MET A 274 6.07 19.39 -12.69
CA MET A 274 4.81 18.89 -12.10
C MET A 274 4.15 17.72 -12.85
N PRO A 275 4.83 16.57 -13.05
CA PRO A 275 4.13 15.40 -13.55
C PRO A 275 2.98 15.04 -12.60
N THR A 276 2.00 14.31 -13.10
CA THR A 276 0.76 13.99 -12.35
C THR A 276 1.06 13.29 -11.02
N CYS A 277 2.07 12.42 -10.95
CA CYS A 277 2.46 11.79 -9.68
C CYS A 277 2.92 12.83 -8.64
N ASP A 278 3.69 13.83 -9.02
CA ASP A 278 4.10 14.93 -8.12
C ASP A 278 2.88 15.69 -7.61
N ARG A 279 2.02 16.08 -8.54
CA ARG A 279 0.78 16.79 -8.20
C ARG A 279 -0.06 15.99 -7.20
N VAL A 280 -0.18 14.68 -7.40
CA VAL A 280 -0.94 13.78 -6.52
C VAL A 280 -0.29 13.69 -5.14
N LEU A 281 1.00 13.43 -5.08
CA LEU A 281 1.73 13.19 -3.83
C LEU A 281 1.84 14.46 -2.96
N VAL A 282 2.12 15.62 -3.55
CA VAL A 282 2.17 16.88 -2.79
C VAL A 282 0.76 17.30 -2.35
N HIS A 283 -0.26 17.03 -3.16
CA HIS A 283 -1.66 17.27 -2.76
C HIS A 283 -2.02 16.45 -1.52
N GLU A 284 -1.70 15.15 -1.51
CA GLU A 284 -1.94 14.27 -0.36
C GLU A 284 -1.18 14.74 0.89
N LEU A 285 0.09 15.11 0.73
CA LEU A 285 0.89 15.64 1.83
C LEU A 285 0.24 16.89 2.45
N TYR A 286 -0.16 17.85 1.62
CA TYR A 286 -0.76 19.08 2.12
C TYR A 286 -2.12 18.85 2.76
N THR A 287 -2.96 18.03 2.14
CA THR A 287 -4.28 17.65 2.70
C THR A 287 -4.13 16.93 4.03
N SER A 288 -3.19 15.98 4.12
CA SER A 288 -2.89 15.28 5.39
C SER A 288 -2.43 16.24 6.49
N CYS A 289 -1.54 17.19 6.17
CA CYS A 289 -1.10 18.20 7.12
C CYS A 289 -2.24 19.14 7.56
N ILE A 290 -3.12 19.53 6.65
CA ILE A 290 -4.29 20.36 6.94
C ILE A 290 -5.21 19.64 7.92
N GLU A 291 -5.55 18.39 7.65
CA GLU A 291 -6.43 17.60 8.51
C GLU A 291 -5.77 17.28 9.87
N ALA A 292 -4.51 16.89 9.88
CA ALA A 292 -3.77 16.67 11.11
C ALA A 292 -3.71 17.94 11.98
N SER A 293 -3.46 19.10 11.38
CA SER A 293 -3.45 20.40 12.06
C SER A 293 -4.81 20.75 12.69
N LYS A 294 -5.92 20.41 12.02
CA LYS A 294 -7.28 20.59 12.56
C LYS A 294 -7.52 19.68 13.77
N ILE A 295 -7.20 18.39 13.64
CA ILE A 295 -7.37 17.37 14.69
C ILE A 295 -6.56 17.76 15.94
N LEU A 296 -5.30 18.17 15.74
CA LEU A 296 -4.41 18.57 16.82
C LEU A 296 -4.64 20.00 17.30
N ASN A 297 -5.53 20.75 16.66
CA ASN A 297 -5.81 22.15 16.94
C ASN A 297 -4.54 23.02 17.04
N THR A 298 -3.66 22.90 16.05
CA THR A 298 -2.35 23.58 16.00
C THR A 298 -2.07 24.22 14.63
N ASP A 299 -1.06 25.08 14.56
CA ASP A 299 -0.45 25.58 13.33
C ASP A 299 -1.42 26.22 12.31
N THR A 300 -2.40 27.00 12.75
CA THR A 300 -3.42 27.61 11.88
C THR A 300 -2.82 28.39 10.70
N GLY A 301 -1.80 29.24 10.94
CA GLY A 301 -1.16 30.00 9.86
C GLY A 301 -0.43 29.14 8.84
N PHE A 302 0.17 28.02 9.27
CA PHE A 302 0.76 27.05 8.36
C PHE A 302 -0.31 26.33 7.52
N ARG A 303 -1.42 25.92 8.15
CA ARG A 303 -2.58 25.36 7.46
C ARG A 303 -3.13 26.28 6.37
N ASP A 304 -3.27 27.58 6.67
CA ASP A 304 -3.74 28.58 5.71
C ASP A 304 -2.77 28.69 4.51
N SER A 305 -1.47 28.63 4.75
CA SER A 305 -0.46 28.60 3.69
C SER A 305 -0.60 27.38 2.77
N LEU A 306 -0.84 26.20 3.34
CA LEU A 306 -1.08 24.97 2.55
C LEU A 306 -2.36 25.07 1.71
N GLN A 307 -3.45 25.60 2.27
CA GLN A 307 -4.70 25.80 1.54
C GLN A 307 -4.53 26.77 0.37
N GLN A 308 -3.80 27.88 0.58
CA GLN A 308 -3.48 28.84 -0.49
C GLN A 308 -2.61 28.22 -1.58
N ALA A 309 -1.67 27.34 -1.23
CA ALA A 309 -0.84 26.62 -2.19
C ALA A 309 -1.68 25.62 -3.00
N LEU A 310 -2.53 24.80 -2.36
CA LEU A 310 -3.42 23.86 -3.03
C LEU A 310 -4.35 24.51 -4.05
N ALA A 311 -4.85 25.72 -3.74
CA ALA A 311 -5.71 26.46 -4.66
C ALA A 311 -5.01 26.87 -5.99
N LYS A 312 -3.68 26.75 -6.04
CA LYS A 312 -2.86 27.06 -7.22
C LYS A 312 -2.34 25.82 -7.95
N PHE A 313 -2.76 24.61 -7.54
CA PHE A 313 -2.32 23.38 -8.21
C PHE A 313 -3.03 23.18 -9.54
N PRO A 314 -2.35 22.61 -10.55
CA PRO A 314 -3.02 22.21 -11.79
C PRO A 314 -4.07 21.12 -11.49
N PRO A 315 -5.18 21.08 -12.25
CA PRO A 315 -6.14 19.98 -12.14
C PRO A 315 -5.54 18.68 -12.71
N LEU A 316 -6.11 17.54 -12.30
CA LEU A 316 -5.91 16.29 -13.05
C LEU A 316 -6.55 16.44 -14.42
N LYS A 317 -5.89 15.95 -15.48
CA LYS A 317 -6.31 16.12 -16.87
C LYS A 317 -6.51 14.78 -17.56
N ILE A 318 -7.39 14.78 -18.57
CA ILE A 318 -7.52 13.70 -19.54
C ILE A 318 -6.81 14.13 -20.80
N GLY A 319 -5.83 13.36 -21.24
CA GLY A 319 -5.04 13.63 -22.44
C GLY A 319 -5.81 13.34 -23.75
N LYS A 320 -5.20 13.67 -24.89
CA LYS A 320 -5.77 13.49 -26.23
C LYS A 320 -6.18 12.04 -26.56
N ASN A 321 -5.54 11.07 -25.91
CA ASN A 321 -5.85 9.66 -26.07
C ASN A 321 -7.00 9.19 -25.16
N GLY A 322 -7.56 10.09 -24.33
CA GLY A 322 -8.62 9.78 -23.36
C GLY A 322 -8.14 9.03 -22.12
N GLU A 323 -6.85 9.06 -21.84
CA GLU A 323 -6.22 8.52 -20.64
C GLU A 323 -5.97 9.62 -19.60
N VAL A 324 -5.75 9.26 -18.33
CA VAL A 324 -5.21 10.20 -17.35
C VAL A 324 -3.85 10.68 -17.84
N GLN A 325 -3.69 11.99 -17.96
CA GLN A 325 -2.47 12.60 -18.48
C GLN A 325 -1.33 12.44 -17.47
N GLU A 326 -0.18 11.95 -17.93
CA GLU A 326 0.95 11.65 -17.04
C GLU A 326 1.82 12.88 -16.74
N TRP A 327 1.98 13.77 -17.69
CA TRP A 327 2.75 15.01 -17.53
C TRP A 327 1.84 16.23 -17.62
N MET A 328 2.34 17.38 -17.19
CA MET A 328 1.57 18.63 -17.23
C MET A 328 1.15 19.02 -18.65
N GLU A 329 2.01 18.73 -19.63
CA GLU A 329 1.72 18.77 -21.06
C GLU A 329 1.39 17.35 -21.57
N ASP A 330 0.59 17.26 -22.63
CA ASP A 330 0.12 16.01 -23.22
C ASP A 330 1.18 15.39 -24.14
N PHE A 331 2.31 14.98 -23.55
CA PHE A 331 3.41 14.35 -24.28
C PHE A 331 3.08 12.91 -24.68
N GLU A 332 3.74 12.43 -25.74
CA GLU A 332 3.71 11.02 -26.13
C GLU A 332 4.68 10.23 -25.23
N GLN A 333 4.21 9.13 -24.63
CA GLN A 333 5.07 8.21 -23.87
C GLN A 333 6.15 7.64 -24.79
N ALA A 334 7.41 7.62 -24.32
CA ALA A 334 8.50 6.99 -25.06
C ALA A 334 8.40 5.46 -25.02
N HIS A 335 8.00 4.91 -23.88
CA HIS A 335 7.88 3.48 -23.60
C HIS A 335 6.50 3.16 -23.02
N PRO A 336 5.44 3.03 -23.83
CA PRO A 336 4.09 2.73 -23.35
C PRO A 336 4.00 1.34 -22.68
N ASN A 337 4.97 0.47 -22.95
CA ASN A 337 5.11 -0.86 -22.35
C ASN A 337 5.88 -0.87 -21.02
N HIS A 338 6.33 0.28 -20.50
CA HIS A 338 7.06 0.34 -19.23
C HIS A 338 6.18 -0.06 -18.04
N ARG A 339 6.78 -0.71 -17.05
CA ARG A 339 6.10 -1.30 -15.87
C ARG A 339 5.46 -0.27 -14.92
N HIS A 340 5.96 0.96 -14.87
CA HIS A 340 5.45 2.00 -13.96
C HIS A 340 4.19 2.69 -14.50
N ALA A 341 3.28 3.03 -13.56
CA ALA A 341 2.03 3.75 -13.80
C ALA A 341 1.82 4.84 -12.75
N SER A 342 2.85 5.65 -12.51
CA SER A 342 2.93 6.62 -11.40
C SER A 342 1.85 7.70 -11.41
N HIS A 343 1.31 8.05 -12.59
CA HIS A 343 0.16 8.95 -12.73
C HIS A 343 -1.16 8.38 -12.17
N LEU A 344 -1.26 7.04 -12.01
CA LEU A 344 -2.43 6.37 -11.45
C LEU A 344 -2.42 6.27 -9.93
N LEU A 345 -1.43 6.83 -9.24
CA LEU A 345 -1.46 6.99 -7.79
C LEU A 345 -2.69 7.76 -7.30
N ALA A 346 -3.25 8.62 -8.15
CA ALA A 346 -4.50 9.31 -7.89
C ALA A 346 -5.69 8.35 -7.66
N LEU A 347 -5.66 7.15 -8.26
CA LEU A 347 -6.69 6.11 -8.12
C LEU A 347 -6.40 5.20 -6.92
N TYR A 348 -5.14 4.72 -6.80
CA TYR A 348 -4.68 3.91 -5.67
C TYR A 348 -3.17 4.13 -5.45
N PRO A 349 -2.71 4.29 -4.21
CA PRO A 349 -3.42 4.11 -2.93
C PRO A 349 -4.29 5.31 -2.51
N PHE A 350 -4.21 6.43 -3.23
CA PHE A 350 -5.01 7.61 -2.91
C PHE A 350 -6.44 7.51 -3.45
N ALA A 351 -7.21 8.60 -3.37
CA ALA A 351 -8.60 8.62 -3.78
C ALA A 351 -8.99 9.93 -4.47
N GLN A 352 -8.03 10.56 -5.17
CA GLN A 352 -8.29 11.76 -5.98
C GLN A 352 -9.03 11.40 -7.28
N ILE A 353 -8.95 10.13 -7.69
CA ILE A 353 -9.78 9.52 -8.72
C ILE A 353 -10.64 8.45 -8.06
N SER A 354 -11.96 8.51 -8.26
CA SER A 354 -12.89 7.50 -7.78
C SER A 354 -14.11 7.39 -8.70
N VAL A 355 -14.75 6.22 -8.68
CA VAL A 355 -15.94 5.97 -9.52
C VAL A 355 -17.11 6.88 -9.09
N ALA A 356 -17.27 7.13 -7.79
CA ALA A 356 -18.38 7.92 -7.28
C ALA A 356 -18.20 9.43 -7.49
N HIS A 357 -16.96 9.96 -7.30
CA HIS A 357 -16.76 11.40 -7.24
C HIS A 357 -16.13 12.00 -8.50
N THR A 358 -15.38 11.22 -9.27
CA THR A 358 -14.69 11.65 -10.51
C THR A 358 -14.83 10.61 -11.62
N PRO A 359 -16.07 10.27 -12.05
CA PRO A 359 -16.32 9.14 -12.96
C PRO A 359 -15.61 9.26 -14.31
N GLU A 360 -15.45 10.47 -14.86
CA GLU A 360 -14.73 10.69 -16.11
C GLU A 360 -13.22 10.37 -15.97
N LEU A 361 -12.61 10.80 -14.87
CA LEU A 361 -11.21 10.45 -14.57
C LEU A 361 -11.05 8.96 -14.27
N ALA A 362 -12.05 8.32 -13.63
CA ALA A 362 -12.04 6.87 -13.41
C ALA A 362 -12.09 6.10 -14.74
N GLN A 363 -12.87 6.53 -15.71
CA GLN A 363 -12.89 5.96 -17.06
C GLN A 363 -11.56 6.19 -17.79
N ALA A 364 -10.97 7.37 -17.64
CA ALA A 364 -9.65 7.67 -18.22
C ALA A 364 -8.54 6.84 -17.58
N ALA A 365 -8.61 6.58 -16.27
CA ALA A 365 -7.69 5.69 -15.57
C ALA A 365 -7.84 4.24 -16.06
N LYS A 366 -9.08 3.75 -16.22
CA LYS A 366 -9.32 2.42 -16.81
C LYS A 366 -8.70 2.29 -18.18
N LYS A 367 -8.90 3.30 -19.02
CA LYS A 367 -8.32 3.31 -20.37
C LYS A 367 -6.80 3.26 -20.37
N ALA A 368 -6.14 4.01 -19.46
CA ALA A 368 -4.69 3.97 -19.29
C ALA A 368 -4.20 2.57 -18.89
N ILE A 369 -4.91 1.90 -17.98
CA ILE A 369 -4.60 0.52 -17.56
C ILE A 369 -4.78 -0.46 -18.72
N ASP A 370 -5.92 -0.41 -19.41
CA ASP A 370 -6.25 -1.31 -20.52
C ASP A 370 -5.22 -1.16 -21.67
N ASN A 371 -4.81 0.07 -21.99
CA ASN A 371 -3.81 0.33 -23.02
C ASN A 371 -2.42 -0.18 -22.61
N LYS A 372 -2.03 -0.02 -21.34
CA LYS A 372 -0.78 -0.54 -20.81
C LYS A 372 -0.73 -2.08 -20.89
N LEU A 373 -1.80 -2.76 -20.48
CA LEU A 373 -1.91 -4.23 -20.56
C LEU A 373 -1.93 -4.74 -22.02
N ALA A 374 -2.43 -3.94 -22.96
CA ALA A 374 -2.45 -4.26 -24.37
C ALA A 374 -1.15 -3.90 -25.12
N ALA A 375 -0.23 -3.19 -24.46
CA ALA A 375 1.03 -2.79 -25.09
C ALA A 375 1.88 -4.03 -25.41
N PRO A 376 2.44 -4.12 -26.64
CA PRO A 376 3.36 -5.20 -26.96
C PRO A 376 4.56 -5.21 -26.00
N ASP A 377 4.93 -6.41 -25.56
CA ASP A 377 6.08 -6.60 -24.64
C ASP A 377 6.00 -5.75 -23.36
N TRP A 378 4.78 -5.60 -22.80
CA TRP A 378 4.63 -4.93 -21.51
C TRP A 378 5.53 -5.58 -20.45
N GLU A 379 6.31 -4.75 -19.77
CA GLU A 379 7.20 -5.16 -18.68
C GLU A 379 6.38 -5.58 -17.44
N ASP A 380 5.75 -6.75 -17.52
CA ASP A 380 4.86 -7.30 -16.51
C ASP A 380 5.70 -7.94 -15.38
N VAL A 381 5.79 -7.24 -14.28
CA VAL A 381 6.49 -7.68 -13.06
C VAL A 381 5.52 -7.76 -11.88
N GLU A 382 5.97 -8.34 -10.79
CA GLU A 382 5.18 -8.60 -9.58
C GLU A 382 4.45 -7.35 -9.08
N PHE A 383 5.16 -6.23 -8.88
CA PHE A 383 4.56 -5.01 -8.36
C PHE A 383 3.57 -4.36 -9.34
N SER A 384 3.90 -4.37 -10.63
CA SER A 384 3.03 -3.76 -11.63
C SER A 384 1.74 -4.57 -11.81
N ARG A 385 1.83 -5.90 -11.78
CA ARG A 385 0.64 -6.77 -11.81
C ARG A 385 -0.21 -6.63 -10.55
N ALA A 386 0.41 -6.54 -9.37
CA ALA A 386 -0.28 -6.28 -8.11
C ALA A 386 -0.97 -4.90 -8.10
N ASN A 387 -0.37 -3.87 -8.74
CA ASN A 387 -1.05 -2.60 -8.98
C ASN A 387 -2.36 -2.78 -9.76
N MET A 388 -2.36 -3.61 -10.81
CA MET A 388 -3.58 -3.83 -11.63
C MET A 388 -4.71 -4.42 -10.79
N ILE A 389 -4.41 -5.29 -9.81
CA ILE A 389 -5.44 -5.80 -8.87
C ILE A 389 -6.08 -4.64 -8.11
N ASN A 390 -5.25 -3.78 -7.51
CA ASN A 390 -5.71 -2.62 -6.73
C ASN A 390 -6.48 -1.61 -7.58
N PHE A 391 -5.98 -1.28 -8.77
CA PHE A 391 -6.61 -0.34 -9.69
C PHE A 391 -7.98 -0.83 -10.15
N TYR A 392 -8.08 -2.07 -10.62
CA TYR A 392 -9.35 -2.63 -11.06
C TYR A 392 -10.33 -2.82 -9.90
N ALA A 393 -9.87 -3.16 -8.69
CA ALA A 393 -10.72 -3.20 -7.51
C ALA A 393 -11.32 -1.81 -7.21
N ARG A 394 -10.52 -0.72 -7.29
CA ARG A 394 -10.99 0.67 -7.12
C ARG A 394 -11.92 1.14 -8.23
N LEU A 395 -11.75 0.63 -9.43
CA LEU A 395 -12.64 0.87 -10.57
C LEU A 395 -13.91 0.01 -10.53
N LYS A 396 -14.04 -0.89 -9.55
CA LYS A 396 -15.18 -1.82 -9.40
C LYS A 396 -15.32 -2.76 -10.60
N GLU A 397 -14.18 -3.21 -11.14
CA GLU A 397 -14.04 -4.14 -12.26
C GLU A 397 -13.60 -5.53 -11.72
N PRO A 398 -14.54 -6.35 -11.20
CA PRO A 398 -14.20 -7.55 -10.43
C PRO A 398 -13.47 -8.63 -11.22
N GLU A 399 -13.84 -8.83 -12.49
CA GLU A 399 -13.23 -9.90 -13.30
C GLU A 399 -11.82 -9.53 -13.74
N GLU A 400 -11.57 -8.26 -14.07
CA GLU A 400 -10.24 -7.73 -14.41
C GLU A 400 -9.29 -7.76 -13.21
N ALA A 401 -9.80 -7.40 -12.01
CA ALA A 401 -9.06 -7.54 -10.76
C ALA A 401 -8.68 -9.01 -10.52
N TYR A 402 -9.64 -9.92 -10.65
CA TYR A 402 -9.40 -11.36 -10.46
C TYR A 402 -8.48 -11.97 -11.52
N ASN A 403 -8.62 -11.56 -12.79
CA ASN A 403 -7.69 -11.97 -13.85
C ASN A 403 -6.25 -11.55 -13.52
N SER A 404 -6.07 -10.39 -12.89
CA SER A 404 -4.75 -9.93 -12.42
C SER A 404 -4.25 -10.74 -11.23
N VAL A 405 -5.12 -11.17 -10.29
CA VAL A 405 -4.76 -12.13 -9.22
C VAL A 405 -4.30 -13.46 -9.83
N CYS A 406 -5.09 -14.01 -10.75
CA CYS A 406 -4.73 -15.25 -11.43
C CYS A 406 -3.38 -15.13 -12.16
N TYR A 407 -3.16 -14.04 -12.87
CA TYR A 407 -1.91 -13.83 -13.60
C TYR A 407 -0.71 -13.71 -12.65
N LEU A 408 -0.85 -12.93 -11.57
CA LEU A 408 0.19 -12.82 -10.54
C LEU A 408 0.59 -14.20 -10.03
N LEU A 409 -0.38 -15.01 -9.61
CA LEU A 409 -0.14 -16.35 -9.09
C LEU A 409 0.43 -17.32 -10.14
N GLN A 410 -0.04 -17.27 -11.37
CA GLN A 410 0.36 -18.19 -12.44
C GLN A 410 1.73 -17.88 -13.04
N LYS A 411 2.09 -16.63 -13.17
CA LYS A 411 3.24 -16.17 -13.96
C LYS A 411 4.34 -15.53 -13.13
N LEU A 412 3.97 -14.87 -12.04
CA LEU A 412 4.87 -14.00 -11.28
C LEU A 412 5.09 -14.51 -9.84
N THR A 413 4.73 -15.77 -9.56
CA THR A 413 5.13 -16.46 -8.32
C THR A 413 5.95 -17.70 -8.62
N ARG A 414 6.59 -18.22 -7.59
CA ARG A 414 7.21 -19.55 -7.56
C ARG A 414 6.30 -20.55 -6.82
N GLU A 415 6.68 -21.83 -6.83
CA GLU A 415 5.96 -22.93 -6.18
C GLU A 415 5.76 -22.74 -4.66
N ASN A 416 6.56 -21.87 -4.06
CA ASN A 416 6.45 -21.42 -2.66
C ASN A 416 5.62 -20.14 -2.49
N LEU A 417 4.94 -19.67 -3.54
CA LEU A 417 4.10 -18.46 -3.60
C LEU A 417 4.85 -17.13 -3.38
N LEU A 418 6.18 -17.11 -3.38
CA LEU A 418 6.94 -15.88 -3.39
C LEU A 418 6.88 -15.23 -4.78
N THR A 419 6.60 -13.93 -4.82
CA THR A 419 6.52 -13.17 -6.07
C THR A 419 7.89 -12.86 -6.64
N VAL A 420 7.99 -12.74 -7.96
CA VAL A 420 9.27 -12.54 -8.65
C VAL A 420 9.18 -11.49 -9.75
N SER A 421 10.26 -10.71 -9.87
CA SER A 421 10.57 -9.94 -11.07
C SER A 421 11.19 -10.89 -12.11
N PRO A 422 10.59 -11.04 -13.31
CA PRO A 422 11.05 -12.00 -14.29
C PRO A 422 12.43 -11.66 -14.87
N LYS A 423 13.15 -12.71 -15.30
CA LYS A 423 14.39 -12.57 -16.05
C LYS A 423 14.24 -11.64 -17.25
N GLY A 424 15.22 -10.75 -17.44
CA GLY A 424 15.32 -9.83 -18.56
C GLY A 424 14.76 -8.43 -18.27
N ILE A 425 13.86 -8.29 -17.31
CA ILE A 425 13.30 -6.98 -16.95
C ILE A 425 14.26 -6.28 -15.97
N ALA A 426 14.43 -4.98 -16.13
CA ALA A 426 15.35 -4.16 -15.33
C ALA A 426 16.78 -4.74 -15.21
N GLY A 427 17.23 -5.49 -16.22
CA GLY A 427 18.55 -6.12 -16.26
C GLY A 427 18.68 -7.41 -15.43
N ALA A 428 17.58 -7.97 -14.91
CA ALA A 428 17.62 -9.19 -14.11
C ALA A 428 18.14 -10.39 -14.94
N PRO A 429 19.21 -11.07 -14.53
CA PRO A 429 19.76 -12.21 -15.26
C PRO A 429 18.97 -13.52 -15.04
N TRP A 430 18.16 -13.58 -14.02
CA TRP A 430 17.21 -14.65 -13.65
C TRP A 430 15.99 -14.03 -12.98
N ASP A 431 15.02 -14.84 -12.56
CA ASP A 431 13.88 -14.37 -11.79
C ASP A 431 14.30 -14.01 -10.36
N ILE A 432 14.07 -12.77 -9.97
CA ILE A 432 14.45 -12.23 -8.66
C ILE A 432 13.22 -12.21 -7.75
N PHE A 433 13.31 -12.80 -6.55
CA PHE A 433 12.28 -12.63 -5.53
C PHE A 433 12.18 -11.15 -5.14
N ILE A 434 10.99 -10.60 -5.19
CA ILE A 434 10.66 -9.27 -4.69
C ILE A 434 9.38 -9.34 -3.85
N PHE A 435 9.45 -8.77 -2.66
CA PHE A 435 8.45 -8.91 -1.59
C PHE A 435 7.16 -8.12 -1.85
N ASP A 436 7.26 -7.01 -2.57
CA ASP A 436 6.16 -6.08 -2.81
C ASP A 436 4.95 -6.69 -3.52
N GLY A 437 5.18 -7.58 -4.49
CA GLY A 437 4.10 -8.28 -5.18
C GLY A 437 3.24 -9.13 -4.25
N ASN A 438 3.85 -9.75 -3.22
CA ASN A 438 3.08 -10.46 -2.19
C ASN A 438 2.22 -9.47 -1.38
N GLN A 439 2.75 -8.31 -1.00
CA GLN A 439 2.05 -7.36 -0.15
C GLN A 439 0.98 -6.57 -0.90
N ALA A 440 1.31 -6.02 -2.06
CA ALA A 440 0.35 -5.30 -2.90
C ALA A 440 -0.72 -6.24 -3.47
N GLY A 441 -0.38 -7.51 -3.73
CA GLY A 441 -1.35 -8.52 -4.16
C GLY A 441 -2.43 -8.78 -3.12
N ILE A 442 -2.05 -8.94 -1.85
CA ILE A 442 -3.05 -9.15 -0.78
C ILE A 442 -3.80 -7.85 -0.42
N SER A 443 -3.17 -6.68 -0.58
CA SER A 443 -3.86 -5.39 -0.50
C SER A 443 -4.99 -5.32 -1.55
N GLY A 444 -4.70 -5.71 -2.79
CA GLY A 444 -5.69 -5.77 -3.86
C GLY A 444 -6.84 -6.72 -3.57
N ILE A 445 -6.56 -7.91 -3.04
CA ILE A 445 -7.62 -8.87 -2.60
C ILE A 445 -8.49 -8.23 -1.51
N ALA A 446 -7.90 -7.53 -0.54
CA ALA A 446 -8.66 -6.80 0.48
C ALA A 446 -9.56 -5.71 -0.14
N GLU A 447 -9.04 -4.93 -1.10
CA GLU A 447 -9.79 -3.90 -1.83
C GLU A 447 -10.96 -4.50 -2.67
N MET A 448 -10.86 -5.74 -3.12
CA MET A 448 -11.97 -6.43 -3.78
C MET A 448 -13.11 -6.78 -2.82
N LEU A 449 -12.82 -6.91 -1.52
CA LEU A 449 -13.76 -7.36 -0.49
C LEU A 449 -14.36 -6.23 0.35
N VAL A 450 -13.57 -5.18 0.65
CA VAL A 450 -14.01 -4.02 1.43
C VAL A 450 -13.27 -2.76 1.02
N GLN A 451 -14.02 -1.67 0.86
CA GLN A 451 -13.49 -0.33 0.58
C GLN A 451 -14.14 0.71 1.48
N ASN A 452 -13.42 1.81 1.77
CA ASN A 452 -14.01 2.99 2.42
C ASN A 452 -13.37 4.32 1.98
N HIS A 453 -12.75 4.34 0.81
CA HIS A 453 -12.09 5.52 0.26
C HIS A 453 -13.06 6.58 -0.28
N GLU A 454 -14.29 6.20 -0.63
CA GLU A 454 -15.36 7.08 -1.11
C GLU A 454 -16.16 7.74 0.03
N GLY A 455 -15.67 7.65 1.29
CA GLY A 455 -16.30 8.26 2.46
C GLY A 455 -17.40 7.40 3.11
N TYR A 456 -17.54 6.16 2.69
CA TYR A 456 -18.41 5.15 3.28
C TYR A 456 -17.77 3.76 3.16
N ILE A 457 -18.13 2.86 4.07
CA ILE A 457 -17.75 1.44 4.00
C ILE A 457 -18.63 0.78 2.92
N GLU A 458 -18.01 0.09 1.97
CA GLU A 458 -18.70 -0.68 0.95
C GLU A 458 -18.18 -2.12 0.97
N PHE A 459 -19.10 -3.08 1.10
CA PHE A 459 -18.78 -4.50 1.10
C PHE A 459 -18.91 -5.09 -0.30
N LEU A 460 -17.97 -5.96 -0.68
CA LEU A 460 -17.88 -6.65 -1.96
C LEU A 460 -17.90 -5.73 -3.19
N PRO A 461 -17.15 -4.61 -3.18
CA PRO A 461 -17.19 -3.64 -4.28
C PRO A 461 -16.70 -4.22 -5.61
N ALA A 462 -15.85 -5.27 -5.56
CA ALA A 462 -15.28 -5.93 -6.73
C ALA A 462 -15.20 -7.46 -6.56
N LEU A 463 -16.30 -8.09 -6.14
CA LEU A 463 -16.37 -9.53 -5.94
C LEU A 463 -16.42 -10.28 -7.28
N PRO A 464 -15.44 -11.15 -7.62
CA PRO A 464 -15.47 -11.90 -8.87
C PRO A 464 -16.42 -13.10 -8.81
N GLN A 465 -16.86 -13.57 -9.97
CA GLN A 465 -17.68 -14.78 -10.07
C GLN A 465 -16.98 -16.04 -9.54
N ALA A 466 -15.65 -16.01 -9.46
CA ALA A 466 -14.85 -17.12 -8.93
C ALA A 466 -15.00 -17.31 -7.41
N TRP A 467 -15.45 -16.29 -6.67
CA TRP A 467 -15.66 -16.32 -5.21
C TRP A 467 -17.15 -16.17 -4.85
N PRO A 468 -18.03 -17.07 -5.31
CA PRO A 468 -19.49 -16.89 -5.15
C PRO A 468 -19.95 -17.00 -3.71
N THR A 469 -19.20 -17.67 -2.86
CA THR A 469 -19.51 -17.90 -1.43
C THR A 469 -18.22 -17.81 -0.64
N GLY A 470 -18.26 -17.13 0.48
CA GLY A 470 -17.08 -16.97 1.32
C GLY A 470 -17.34 -16.14 2.57
N SER A 471 -16.27 -15.87 3.29
CA SER A 471 -16.28 -15.00 4.47
C SER A 471 -14.90 -14.41 4.74
N TYR A 472 -14.89 -13.30 5.45
CA TYR A 472 -13.70 -12.83 6.13
C TYR A 472 -14.04 -12.31 7.52
N LYS A 473 -13.02 -12.23 8.40
CA LYS A 473 -13.09 -11.57 9.70
C LYS A 473 -11.87 -10.67 9.89
N GLY A 474 -12.07 -9.56 10.58
CA GLY A 474 -11.01 -8.70 11.11
C GLY A 474 -10.32 -7.81 10.10
N LEU A 475 -10.84 -7.63 8.87
CA LEU A 475 -10.33 -6.59 7.98
C LEU A 475 -10.67 -5.21 8.53
N CYS A 476 -9.67 -4.32 8.53
CA CYS A 476 -9.82 -2.98 9.08
C CYS A 476 -10.24 -1.96 8.02
N VAL A 477 -10.94 -0.92 8.47
CA VAL A 477 -11.32 0.24 7.67
C VAL A 477 -10.87 1.53 8.35
N LYS A 478 -10.64 2.58 7.58
CA LYS A 478 -10.29 3.91 8.10
C LYS A 478 -11.41 4.41 9.02
N GLY A 479 -11.03 5.15 10.05
CA GLY A 479 -11.93 5.61 11.09
C GLY A 479 -11.86 4.77 12.38
N GLY A 480 -11.08 3.69 12.39
CA GLY A 480 -10.88 2.84 13.57
C GLY A 480 -12.01 1.82 13.75
N ALA A 481 -12.21 0.93 12.76
CA ALA A 481 -13.10 -0.20 12.92
C ALA A 481 -12.56 -1.46 12.24
N GLU A 482 -12.90 -2.61 12.83
CA GLU A 482 -12.78 -3.94 12.24
C GLU A 482 -14.10 -4.35 11.58
N THR A 483 -14.02 -5.09 10.49
CA THR A 483 -15.20 -5.60 9.78
C THR A 483 -15.14 -7.10 9.60
N ASP A 484 -16.30 -7.75 9.71
CA ASP A 484 -16.49 -9.15 9.35
C ASP A 484 -17.59 -9.24 8.28
N LEU A 485 -17.46 -10.21 7.38
CA LEU A 485 -18.42 -10.38 6.30
C LEU A 485 -18.66 -11.86 5.99
N LYS A 486 -19.90 -12.18 5.62
CA LYS A 486 -20.25 -13.46 4.98
C LYS A 486 -21.11 -13.19 3.75
N TRP A 487 -20.86 -13.95 2.71
CA TRP A 487 -21.66 -13.89 1.49
C TRP A 487 -21.95 -15.28 0.94
N GLN A 488 -23.02 -15.38 0.19
CA GLN A 488 -23.44 -16.58 -0.51
C GLN A 488 -24.08 -16.22 -1.85
N ASN A 489 -23.69 -16.93 -2.91
CA ASN A 489 -24.15 -16.65 -4.28
C ASN A 489 -23.95 -15.17 -4.68
N GLY A 490 -22.80 -14.60 -4.32
CA GLY A 490 -22.42 -13.21 -4.61
C GLY A 490 -23.19 -12.16 -3.79
N LYS A 491 -23.97 -12.55 -2.78
CA LYS A 491 -24.76 -11.63 -1.96
C LYS A 491 -24.35 -11.69 -0.50
N VAL A 492 -24.23 -10.53 0.13
CA VAL A 492 -23.96 -10.42 1.56
C VAL A 492 -25.09 -11.10 2.35
N THR A 493 -24.74 -11.97 3.28
CA THR A 493 -25.67 -12.64 4.20
C THR A 493 -25.52 -12.16 5.64
N ALA A 494 -24.33 -11.72 6.02
CA ALA A 494 -24.08 -11.07 7.30
C ALA A 494 -22.88 -10.13 7.17
N ALA A 495 -22.93 -9.01 7.87
CA ALA A 495 -21.83 -8.06 7.99
C ALA A 495 -21.76 -7.50 9.42
N THR A 496 -20.55 -7.23 9.88
CA THR A 496 -20.29 -6.63 11.19
C THR A 496 -19.36 -5.43 11.01
N VAL A 497 -19.61 -4.35 11.76
CA VAL A 497 -18.70 -3.22 11.95
C VAL A 497 -18.49 -3.06 13.44
N LYS A 498 -17.25 -3.30 13.91
CA LYS A 498 -16.85 -3.19 15.30
C LYS A 498 -15.90 -2.01 15.47
N ALA A 499 -16.35 -0.98 16.17
CA ALA A 499 -15.55 0.21 16.41
C ALA A 499 -14.39 -0.08 17.39
N THR A 500 -13.16 0.16 16.96
CA THR A 500 -11.97 0.11 17.82
C THR A 500 -11.74 1.46 18.53
N THR A 501 -12.31 2.53 17.98
CA THR A 501 -12.35 3.86 18.58
C THR A 501 -13.75 4.47 18.40
N ALA A 502 -14.13 5.45 19.22
CA ALA A 502 -15.38 6.18 19.04
C ALA A 502 -15.30 7.03 17.75
N ASN A 503 -16.24 6.82 16.83
CA ASN A 503 -16.29 7.56 15.58
C ASN A 503 -17.68 7.47 14.90
N THR A 504 -17.86 8.32 13.88
CA THR A 504 -19.01 8.27 12.96
C THR A 504 -18.60 7.49 11.72
N PHE A 505 -19.29 6.39 11.45
CA PHE A 505 -19.10 5.58 10.26
C PHE A 505 -20.29 5.74 9.31
N ARG A 506 -19.98 5.81 8.02
CA ARG A 506 -20.97 5.71 6.97
C ARG A 506 -20.85 4.34 6.32
N LEU A 507 -21.97 3.65 6.14
CA LEU A 507 -22.02 2.31 5.57
C LEU A 507 -23.04 2.27 4.44
N LYS A 508 -22.61 1.90 3.24
CA LYS A 508 -23.47 1.64 2.10
C LYS A 508 -24.10 0.27 2.24
N LEU A 509 -25.42 0.23 2.27
CA LEU A 509 -26.14 -1.04 2.34
C LEU A 509 -25.98 -1.82 1.03
N PRO A 510 -25.67 -3.14 1.09
CA PRO A 510 -25.54 -3.97 -0.09
C PRO A 510 -26.79 -3.94 -0.98
N ALA A 511 -26.59 -3.76 -2.28
CA ALA A 511 -27.69 -3.67 -3.26
C ALA A 511 -28.46 -4.99 -3.39
N GLY A 512 -29.77 -4.90 -3.64
CA GLY A 512 -30.61 -6.07 -3.93
C GLY A 512 -30.98 -6.92 -2.71
N THR A 513 -30.73 -6.43 -1.51
CA THR A 513 -31.10 -7.07 -0.25
C THR A 513 -32.27 -6.29 0.39
N SER A 514 -33.38 -6.97 0.63
CA SER A 514 -34.57 -6.35 1.26
C SER A 514 -34.52 -6.53 2.77
N ASN A 515 -34.68 -5.42 3.50
CA ASN A 515 -34.91 -5.35 4.95
C ASN A 515 -33.99 -6.24 5.82
N PRO A 516 -32.68 -5.96 5.91
CA PRO A 516 -31.82 -6.68 6.83
C PRO A 516 -32.26 -6.47 8.28
N LYS A 517 -32.11 -7.52 9.09
CA LYS A 517 -32.17 -7.37 10.54
C LYS A 517 -30.88 -6.69 10.98
N SER A 518 -31.01 -5.61 11.72
CA SER A 518 -29.86 -4.88 12.24
C SER A 518 -29.88 -4.78 13.75
N THR A 519 -28.71 -4.94 14.34
CA THR A 519 -28.52 -4.80 15.79
C THR A 519 -27.31 -3.93 16.10
N LEU A 520 -27.38 -3.22 17.21
CA LEU A 520 -26.26 -2.55 17.86
C LEU A 520 -26.09 -3.16 19.26
N ASN A 521 -24.97 -3.78 19.53
CA ASN A 521 -24.69 -4.50 20.78
C ASN A 521 -25.82 -5.50 21.16
N GLY A 522 -26.31 -6.25 20.15
CA GLY A 522 -27.38 -7.24 20.30
C GLY A 522 -28.80 -6.66 20.46
N LYS A 523 -28.97 -5.34 20.50
CA LYS A 523 -30.28 -4.68 20.52
C LYS A 523 -30.72 -4.28 19.12
N THR A 524 -32.01 -4.43 18.81
CA THR A 524 -32.54 -4.03 17.49
C THR A 524 -32.20 -2.58 17.19
N TYR A 525 -31.66 -2.35 16.01
CA TYR A 525 -31.31 -1.03 15.47
C TYR A 525 -32.21 -0.72 14.27
N THR A 526 -32.76 0.49 14.19
CA THR A 526 -33.60 0.90 13.05
C THR A 526 -32.72 1.57 12.00
N LEU A 527 -32.69 1.02 10.79
CA LEU A 527 -31.95 1.58 9.66
C LEU A 527 -32.67 2.82 9.11
N SER A 528 -31.92 3.85 8.83
CA SER A 528 -32.37 5.07 8.18
C SER A 528 -31.41 5.45 7.05
N PRO A 529 -31.46 4.73 5.90
CA PRO A 529 -30.61 5.03 4.77
C PRO A 529 -31.02 6.34 4.09
N ASP A 530 -30.01 7.04 3.56
CA ASP A 530 -30.22 8.17 2.66
C ASP A 530 -30.65 7.72 1.24
N ASN A 531 -30.74 8.67 0.31
CA ASN A 531 -31.17 8.39 -1.08
C ASN A 531 -30.17 7.49 -1.86
N GLU A 532 -28.93 7.36 -1.37
CA GLU A 532 -27.89 6.54 -1.96
C GLU A 532 -27.76 5.17 -1.27
N GLY A 533 -28.65 4.91 -0.28
CA GLY A 533 -28.62 3.67 0.50
C GLY A 533 -27.54 3.65 1.58
N ILE A 534 -27.02 4.81 1.98
CA ILE A 534 -25.97 4.93 2.99
C ILE A 534 -26.60 5.23 4.35
N ILE A 535 -26.20 4.48 5.36
CA ILE A 535 -26.56 4.74 6.77
C ILE A 535 -25.39 5.39 7.51
N THR A 536 -25.70 6.21 8.50
CA THR A 536 -24.74 6.80 9.42
C THR A 536 -24.82 6.12 10.78
N LEU A 537 -23.69 5.69 11.29
CA LEU A 537 -23.55 4.95 12.55
C LEU A 537 -22.65 5.76 13.50
N GLU A 538 -23.21 6.25 14.59
CA GLU A 538 -22.46 6.82 15.71
C GLU A 538 -22.08 5.69 16.65
N LEU A 539 -20.81 5.27 16.66
CA LEU A 539 -20.33 4.15 17.45
C LEU A 539 -19.33 4.62 18.50
N SER A 540 -19.48 4.13 19.72
CA SER A 540 -18.48 4.23 20.77
C SER A 540 -17.45 3.12 20.62
N GLN A 541 -16.27 3.28 21.26
CA GLN A 541 -15.27 2.23 21.31
C GLN A 541 -15.86 0.93 21.89
N GLY A 542 -15.69 -0.17 21.16
CA GLY A 542 -16.21 -1.50 21.51
C GLY A 542 -17.63 -1.78 21.02
N ASP A 543 -18.34 -0.79 20.48
CA ASP A 543 -19.65 -1.01 19.87
C ASP A 543 -19.54 -1.93 18.66
N CYS A 544 -20.54 -2.82 18.54
CA CYS A 544 -20.64 -3.81 17.48
C CYS A 544 -22.00 -3.65 16.76
N PHE A 545 -21.93 -3.19 15.51
CA PHE A 545 -23.09 -3.11 14.62
C PHE A 545 -23.12 -4.33 13.71
N GLU A 546 -24.28 -5.00 13.63
CA GLU A 546 -24.46 -6.20 12.83
C GLU A 546 -25.63 -6.04 11.84
N LEU A 547 -25.44 -6.57 10.63
CA LEU A 547 -26.47 -6.77 9.61
C LEU A 547 -26.61 -8.27 9.33
N LYS A 548 -27.85 -8.77 9.22
CA LYS A 548 -28.19 -10.16 8.82
C LYS A 548 -29.32 -10.12 7.79
N TYR A 549 -29.12 -10.80 6.67
CA TYR A 549 -30.03 -10.87 5.53
C TYR A 549 -30.73 -12.22 5.44
#